data_4159012d61349ed980a1d29bff47958d
#
_entry.id   4159012d61349ed980a1d29bff47958d
#
_cell.length_a   1.000
_cell.length_b   1.000
_cell.length_c   1.000
_cell.angle_alpha   90.00
_cell.angle_beta   90.00
_cell.angle_gamma   90.00
#
_symmetry.space_group_name_H-M   'P 1'
#
loop_
_entity.id
_entity.type
_entity.pdbx_description
1 polymer ?
#
loop_
_entity_poly.entity_id
_entity_poly.type
_entity_poly.pdbx_seq_one_letter_code
_entity_poly.pdbx_strand_id
1 'polypeptide(L)'
;LLGWRQVPIDSKKADVGPAALDCKPGIEQIFIKAPKNIDQNDFERKLYLVRKIFTKKLRQESNLSQALMFYACSLSSRLIVYKGMLTPSQLFPFFPDLEDKSFETHLAMVHSRFSTNTFPSWDRAQPCRYMCHNGEINTLKGNMNLMQSRQGKASSDLYKNKISKLFPIAEPCLLYTSPSPRDNTL
;
A
#
# COMPACT_ATOMS: atom_id res chain seq x y z
N LEU A 1 7.71 -13.19 -13.79
CA LEU A 1 6.57 -12.38 -14.19
C LEU A 1 5.63 -13.26 -15.01
N LEU A 2 4.34 -13.25 -14.66
CA LEU A 2 3.28 -13.90 -15.44
C LEU A 2 2.61 -12.91 -16.38
N GLY A 3 2.36 -11.70 -15.91
CA GLY A 3 1.72 -10.67 -16.71
C GLY A 3 1.35 -9.42 -15.93
N TRP A 4 0.74 -8.48 -16.65
CA TRP A 4 0.15 -7.25 -16.15
C TRP A 4 -1.32 -7.20 -16.55
N ARG A 5 -2.12 -6.58 -15.71
CA ARG A 5 -3.51 -6.32 -15.98
C ARG A 5 -3.84 -4.89 -15.58
N GLN A 6 -4.49 -4.16 -16.45
CA GLN A 6 -5.16 -2.94 -16.06
C GLN A 6 -6.42 -3.33 -15.26
N VAL A 7 -6.57 -2.76 -14.08
CA VAL A 7 -7.74 -3.04 -13.23
C VAL A 7 -8.97 -2.43 -13.88
N PRO A 8 -10.05 -3.19 -14.10
CA PRO A 8 -11.30 -2.64 -14.59
C PRO A 8 -11.86 -1.63 -13.60
N ILE A 9 -12.22 -0.47 -14.09
CA ILE A 9 -12.86 0.59 -13.30
C ILE A 9 -14.00 1.23 -14.09
N ASP A 10 -15.06 1.61 -13.38
CA ASP A 10 -16.19 2.36 -13.95
C ASP A 10 -16.48 3.60 -13.12
N SER A 11 -15.81 4.69 -13.46
CA SER A 11 -15.96 5.98 -12.78
C SER A 11 -17.34 6.61 -12.99
N LYS A 12 -18.01 6.29 -14.13
CA LYS A 12 -19.33 6.82 -14.45
C LYS A 12 -20.42 6.10 -13.65
N LYS A 13 -20.38 4.76 -13.63
CA LYS A 13 -21.31 3.93 -12.83
C LYS A 13 -21.20 4.27 -11.34
N ALA A 14 -19.98 4.58 -10.87
CA ALA A 14 -19.73 4.94 -9.48
C ALA A 14 -20.06 6.40 -9.14
N ASP A 15 -20.39 7.23 -10.11
CA ASP A 15 -20.65 8.66 -9.93
C ASP A 15 -19.54 9.34 -9.12
N VAL A 16 -18.30 9.16 -9.55
CA VAL A 16 -17.13 9.72 -8.85
C VAL A 16 -17.04 11.22 -9.12
N GLY A 17 -16.94 12.01 -8.06
CA GLY A 17 -16.87 13.46 -8.15
C GLY A 17 -15.63 13.99 -8.88
N PRO A 18 -15.71 15.18 -9.50
CA PRO A 18 -14.66 15.72 -10.36
C PRO A 18 -13.31 15.86 -9.65
N ALA A 19 -13.27 16.34 -8.42
CA ALA A 19 -12.02 16.47 -7.66
C ALA A 19 -11.27 15.15 -7.45
N ALA A 20 -12.00 14.04 -7.29
CA ALA A 20 -11.40 12.72 -7.19
C ALA A 20 -10.95 12.19 -8.56
N LEU A 21 -11.69 12.52 -9.62
CA LEU A 21 -11.33 12.15 -11.00
C LEU A 21 -10.06 12.85 -11.48
N ASP A 22 -9.90 14.14 -11.19
CA ASP A 22 -8.75 14.94 -11.63
C ASP A 22 -7.40 14.39 -11.12
N CYS A 23 -7.40 13.75 -9.96
CA CYS A 23 -6.21 13.14 -9.37
C CYS A 23 -6.22 11.60 -9.39
N LYS A 24 -7.12 10.98 -10.15
CA LYS A 24 -7.26 9.52 -10.24
C LYS A 24 -6.01 8.88 -10.87
N PRO A 25 -5.35 7.93 -10.18
CA PRO A 25 -4.22 7.22 -10.76
C PRO A 25 -4.64 6.20 -11.82
N GLY A 26 -3.71 5.80 -12.67
CA GLY A 26 -3.80 4.51 -13.37
C GLY A 26 -3.67 3.37 -12.35
N ILE A 27 -4.51 2.36 -12.47
CA ILE A 27 -4.54 1.24 -11.52
C ILE A 27 -4.22 -0.05 -12.26
N GLU A 28 -3.12 -0.68 -11.88
CA GLU A 28 -2.63 -1.90 -12.52
C GLU A 28 -2.29 -2.97 -11.49
N GLN A 29 -2.37 -4.20 -11.92
CA GLN A 29 -1.96 -5.38 -11.16
C GLN A 29 -0.86 -6.14 -11.89
N ILE A 30 0.13 -6.59 -11.13
CA ILE A 30 1.21 -7.44 -11.62
C ILE A 30 1.04 -8.85 -11.04
N PHE A 31 1.21 -9.86 -11.87
CA PHE A 31 1.15 -11.27 -11.47
C PHE A 31 2.55 -11.89 -11.52
N ILE A 32 2.99 -12.40 -10.38
CA ILE A 32 4.33 -12.96 -10.21
C ILE A 32 4.20 -14.40 -9.75
N LYS A 33 4.82 -15.32 -10.49
CA LYS A 33 4.89 -16.73 -10.11
C LYS A 33 5.91 -16.91 -9.00
N ALA A 34 5.55 -17.62 -7.95
CA ALA A 34 6.50 -18.06 -6.94
C ALA A 34 7.54 -19.02 -7.56
N PRO A 35 8.82 -18.90 -7.21
CA PRO A 35 9.82 -19.90 -7.56
C PRO A 35 9.42 -21.30 -7.04
N LYS A 36 9.87 -22.35 -7.73
CA LYS A 36 9.72 -23.71 -7.21
C LYS A 36 10.44 -23.85 -5.86
N ASN A 37 9.86 -24.61 -4.95
CA ASN A 37 10.44 -24.93 -3.63
C ASN A 37 10.69 -23.73 -2.69
N ILE A 38 9.91 -22.67 -2.82
CA ILE A 38 9.89 -21.57 -1.86
C ILE A 38 8.66 -21.69 -0.96
N ASP A 39 8.83 -21.56 0.36
CA ASP A 39 7.69 -21.43 1.25
C ASP A 39 7.00 -20.05 1.11
N GLN A 40 5.75 -19.99 1.52
CA GLN A 40 4.95 -18.78 1.34
C GLN A 40 5.49 -17.57 2.14
N ASN A 41 6.07 -17.77 3.32
CA ASN A 41 6.64 -16.68 4.11
C ASN A 41 7.91 -16.13 3.46
N ASP A 42 8.76 -17.00 2.92
CA ASP A 42 9.94 -16.58 2.16
C ASP A 42 9.54 -15.84 0.89
N PHE A 43 8.48 -16.27 0.23
CA PHE A 43 7.96 -15.56 -0.93
C PHE A 43 7.43 -14.18 -0.55
N GLU A 44 6.64 -14.04 0.52
CA GLU A 44 6.18 -12.75 1.04
C GLU A 44 7.35 -11.82 1.38
N ARG A 45 8.39 -12.32 2.04
CA ARG A 45 9.61 -11.54 2.33
C ARG A 45 10.30 -11.02 1.07
N LYS A 46 10.36 -11.85 0.03
CA LYS A 46 10.91 -11.43 -1.28
C LYS A 46 10.05 -10.37 -1.95
N LEU A 47 8.73 -10.55 -1.95
CA LEU A 47 7.79 -9.56 -2.50
C LEU A 47 7.92 -8.22 -1.77
N TYR A 48 7.99 -8.25 -0.43
CA TYR A 48 8.20 -7.04 0.37
C TYR A 48 9.50 -6.32 0.00
N LEU A 49 10.60 -7.06 -0.11
CA LEU A 49 11.90 -6.50 -0.50
C LEU A 49 11.85 -5.89 -1.91
N VAL A 50 11.26 -6.60 -2.87
CA VAL A 50 11.09 -6.12 -4.26
C VAL A 50 10.28 -4.82 -4.26
N ARG A 51 9.16 -4.79 -3.55
CA ARG A 51 8.32 -3.58 -3.45
C ARG A 51 9.11 -2.38 -2.90
N LYS A 52 9.87 -2.57 -1.82
CA LYS A 52 10.66 -1.48 -1.22
C LYS A 52 11.76 -0.98 -2.17
N ILE A 53 12.51 -1.88 -2.77
CA ILE A 53 13.59 -1.53 -3.71
C ILE A 53 13.01 -0.81 -4.93
N PHE A 54 11.95 -1.35 -5.51
CA PHE A 54 11.33 -0.77 -6.70
C PHE A 54 10.75 0.62 -6.44
N THR A 55 9.99 0.77 -5.34
CA THR A 55 9.42 2.07 -4.97
C THR A 55 10.52 3.11 -4.74
N LYS A 56 11.60 2.73 -4.06
CA LYS A 56 12.75 3.62 -3.82
C LYS A 56 13.40 4.04 -5.12
N LYS A 57 13.74 3.08 -5.98
CA LYS A 57 14.36 3.35 -7.28
C LYS A 57 13.49 4.25 -8.14
N LEU A 58 12.21 3.96 -8.22
CA LEU A 58 11.29 4.75 -9.03
C LEU A 58 11.20 6.19 -8.52
N ARG A 59 11.00 6.39 -7.22
CA ARG A 59 10.79 7.72 -6.63
C ARG A 59 12.06 8.56 -6.53
N GLN A 60 13.22 7.95 -6.33
CA GLN A 60 14.47 8.67 -6.04
C GLN A 60 15.46 8.68 -7.20
N GLU A 61 15.43 7.66 -8.04
CA GLU A 61 16.47 7.42 -9.04
C GLU A 61 15.94 7.55 -10.50
N SER A 62 14.61 7.63 -10.70
CA SER A 62 14.05 7.76 -12.04
C SER A 62 13.85 9.23 -12.45
N ASN A 63 13.96 9.50 -13.74
CA ASN A 63 13.69 10.81 -14.35
C ASN A 63 12.23 10.98 -14.79
N LEU A 64 11.33 10.10 -14.32
CA LEU A 64 9.91 10.15 -14.67
C LEU A 64 9.23 11.28 -13.90
N SER A 65 8.52 12.14 -14.59
CA SER A 65 7.89 13.34 -14.01
C SER A 65 6.88 13.03 -12.90
N GLN A 66 6.23 11.87 -12.95
CA GLN A 66 5.22 11.44 -11.97
C GLN A 66 5.73 10.36 -11.02
N ALA A 67 7.03 10.11 -10.98
CA ALA A 67 7.63 9.06 -10.15
C ALA A 67 7.26 9.17 -8.65
N LEU A 68 7.17 10.39 -8.14
CA LEU A 68 6.79 10.66 -6.74
C LEU A 68 5.35 10.29 -6.42
N MET A 69 4.47 10.24 -7.42
CA MET A 69 3.07 9.88 -7.25
C MET A 69 2.85 8.36 -7.25
N PHE A 70 3.85 7.59 -7.67
CA PHE A 70 3.76 6.14 -7.67
C PHE A 70 3.63 5.58 -6.25
N TYR A 71 2.71 4.66 -6.07
CA TYR A 71 2.60 3.86 -4.85
C TYR A 71 2.12 2.44 -5.16
N ALA A 72 2.58 1.48 -4.35
CA ALA A 72 2.10 0.11 -4.40
C ALA A 72 1.11 -0.12 -3.24
N CYS A 73 -0.15 -0.33 -3.55
CA CYS A 73 -1.17 -0.66 -2.55
C CYS A 73 -0.80 -1.93 -1.79
N SER A 74 -0.41 -2.97 -2.52
CA SER A 74 0.09 -4.23 -1.99
C SER A 74 1.00 -4.90 -3.01
N LEU A 75 1.87 -5.77 -2.55
CA LEU A 75 2.57 -6.78 -3.34
C LEU A 75 2.70 -8.01 -2.44
N SER A 76 1.76 -8.93 -2.56
CA SER A 76 1.58 -10.06 -1.64
C SER A 76 0.88 -11.20 -2.34
N SER A 77 1.16 -12.43 -1.92
CA SER A 77 0.43 -13.64 -2.31
C SER A 77 -0.77 -13.96 -1.40
N ARG A 78 -1.02 -13.11 -0.39
CA ARG A 78 -2.04 -13.35 0.66
C ARG A 78 -3.16 -12.33 0.68
N LEU A 79 -2.94 -11.15 0.11
CA LEU A 79 -3.93 -10.08 0.14
C LEU A 79 -3.90 -9.26 -1.15
N ILE A 80 -5.04 -8.67 -1.42
CA ILE A 80 -5.24 -7.67 -2.47
C ILE A 80 -5.92 -6.45 -1.84
N VAL A 81 -5.62 -5.25 -2.33
CA VAL A 81 -6.17 -4.01 -1.82
C VAL A 81 -6.89 -3.26 -2.94
N TYR A 82 -8.17 -3.05 -2.76
CA TYR A 82 -8.99 -2.12 -3.55
C TYR A 82 -9.29 -0.90 -2.69
N LYS A 83 -8.86 0.27 -3.12
CA LYS A 83 -9.03 1.52 -2.38
C LYS A 83 -9.00 2.74 -3.28
N GLY A 84 -9.56 3.84 -2.79
CA GLY A 84 -9.56 5.10 -3.54
C GLY A 84 -10.22 6.23 -2.77
N MET A 85 -10.29 7.40 -3.40
CA MET A 85 -11.11 8.52 -2.94
C MET A 85 -12.58 8.28 -3.30
N LEU A 86 -13.17 7.31 -2.62
CA LEU A 86 -14.51 6.78 -2.89
C LEU A 86 -15.33 6.79 -1.59
N THR A 87 -16.61 7.04 -1.71
CA THR A 87 -17.56 6.74 -0.63
C THR A 87 -17.83 5.23 -0.58
N PRO A 88 -18.39 4.71 0.53
CA PRO A 88 -18.71 3.29 0.63
C PRO A 88 -19.62 2.78 -0.51
N SER A 89 -20.58 3.59 -0.93
CA SER A 89 -21.51 3.25 -2.03
C SER A 89 -20.86 3.25 -3.40
N GLN A 90 -19.73 3.92 -3.56
CA GLN A 90 -19.00 4.02 -4.83
C GLN A 90 -18.02 2.85 -5.05
N LEU A 91 -17.59 2.17 -3.98
CA LEU A 91 -16.50 1.19 -4.06
C LEU A 91 -16.80 0.05 -5.03
N PHE A 92 -17.95 -0.60 -4.89
CA PHE A 92 -18.36 -1.71 -5.74
C PHE A 92 -18.64 -1.29 -7.18
N PRO A 93 -19.45 -0.25 -7.43
CA PRO A 93 -19.65 0.24 -8.79
C PRO A 93 -18.36 0.67 -9.49
N PHE A 94 -17.38 1.20 -8.73
CA PHE A 94 -16.10 1.65 -9.27
C PHE A 94 -15.17 0.50 -9.66
N PHE A 95 -15.16 -0.58 -8.86
CA PHE A 95 -14.35 -1.78 -9.11
C PHE A 95 -15.22 -2.98 -9.46
N PRO A 96 -15.55 -3.21 -10.75
CA PRO A 96 -16.37 -4.35 -11.16
C PRO A 96 -15.87 -5.72 -10.68
N ASP A 97 -14.56 -5.86 -10.46
CA ASP A 97 -13.97 -7.06 -9.87
C ASP A 97 -14.63 -7.46 -8.54
N LEU A 98 -15.04 -6.48 -7.73
CA LEU A 98 -15.68 -6.74 -6.43
C LEU A 98 -17.14 -7.21 -6.54
N GLU A 99 -17.77 -7.04 -7.72
CA GLU A 99 -19.11 -7.54 -8.02
C GLU A 99 -19.08 -8.96 -8.63
N ASP A 100 -17.88 -9.47 -9.00
CA ASP A 100 -17.74 -10.81 -9.57
C ASP A 100 -17.99 -11.87 -8.50
N LYS A 101 -18.94 -12.77 -8.76
CA LYS A 101 -19.31 -13.85 -7.83
C LYS A 101 -18.19 -14.85 -7.56
N SER A 102 -17.20 -14.92 -8.42
CA SER A 102 -15.99 -15.75 -8.21
C SER A 102 -14.96 -15.11 -7.31
N PHE A 103 -15.13 -13.81 -6.99
CA PHE A 103 -14.21 -13.07 -6.09
C PHE A 103 -14.56 -13.39 -4.64
N GLU A 104 -14.00 -14.47 -4.13
CA GLU A 104 -14.23 -14.95 -2.78
C GLU A 104 -13.05 -14.60 -1.86
N THR A 105 -13.33 -14.30 -0.60
CA THR A 105 -12.30 -14.05 0.41
C THR A 105 -12.72 -14.61 1.76
N HIS A 106 -11.75 -15.10 2.53
CA HIS A 106 -11.96 -15.54 3.91
C HIS A 106 -12.13 -14.37 4.88
N LEU A 107 -11.46 -13.24 4.64
CA LEU A 107 -11.48 -12.06 5.49
C LEU A 107 -11.48 -10.80 4.63
N ALA A 108 -12.34 -9.85 4.95
CA ALA A 108 -12.33 -8.52 4.38
C ALA A 108 -12.09 -7.47 5.48
N MET A 109 -11.08 -6.63 5.29
CA MET A 109 -10.85 -5.44 6.09
C MET A 109 -11.40 -4.23 5.35
N VAL A 110 -12.36 -3.53 5.95
CA VAL A 110 -13.07 -2.42 5.32
C VAL A 110 -12.93 -1.16 6.18
N HIS A 111 -12.65 -0.03 5.52
CA HIS A 111 -12.59 1.26 6.19
C HIS A 111 -13.07 2.37 5.26
N SER A 112 -14.01 3.18 5.70
CA SER A 112 -14.69 4.20 4.89
C SER A 112 -14.20 5.64 5.12
N ARG A 113 -13.30 5.87 6.10
CA ARG A 113 -12.85 7.21 6.47
C ARG A 113 -11.39 7.46 6.15
N PHE A 114 -11.11 8.71 5.77
CA PHE A 114 -9.78 9.30 5.92
C PHE A 114 -9.58 9.81 7.35
N SER A 115 -8.32 9.92 7.77
CA SER A 115 -8.00 10.66 8.99
C SER A 115 -8.48 12.11 8.88
N THR A 116 -9.05 12.65 9.95
CA THR A 116 -9.51 14.04 10.01
C THR A 116 -8.39 15.05 9.81
N ASN A 117 -7.16 14.69 10.12
CA ASN A 117 -5.98 15.55 10.02
C ASN A 117 -5.15 15.28 8.75
N THR A 118 -5.66 14.47 7.83
CA THR A 118 -4.96 14.10 6.60
C THR A 118 -5.69 14.66 5.40
N PHE A 119 -4.96 15.33 4.51
CA PHE A 119 -5.54 15.73 3.23
C PHE A 119 -5.86 14.45 2.42
N PRO A 120 -7.12 14.27 1.98
CA PRO A 120 -7.52 13.08 1.25
C PRO A 120 -6.73 12.92 -0.04
N SER A 121 -6.30 11.70 -0.33
CA SER A 121 -5.68 11.33 -1.62
C SER A 121 -5.86 9.85 -1.87
N TRP A 122 -5.72 9.42 -3.13
CA TRP A 122 -5.91 8.03 -3.53
C TRP A 122 -4.95 7.07 -2.82
N ASP A 123 -3.70 7.47 -2.61
CA ASP A 123 -2.68 6.68 -1.93
C ASP A 123 -2.91 6.55 -0.42
N ARG A 124 -3.55 7.58 0.19
CA ARG A 124 -3.84 7.62 1.63
C ARG A 124 -5.17 7.00 2.02
N ALA A 125 -5.99 6.60 1.03
CA ALA A 125 -7.21 5.86 1.31
C ALA A 125 -6.91 4.57 2.09
N GLN A 126 -7.80 4.18 2.98
CA GLN A 126 -7.73 2.94 3.73
C GLN A 126 -8.34 1.77 2.91
N PRO A 127 -8.01 0.53 3.21
CA PRO A 127 -7.06 0.04 4.19
C PRO A 127 -5.61 0.11 3.72
N CYS A 128 -4.67 -0.02 4.66
CA CYS A 128 -3.24 -0.10 4.40
C CYS A 128 -2.74 -1.52 4.65
N ARG A 129 -2.74 -2.35 3.63
CA ARG A 129 -2.36 -3.77 3.70
C ARG A 129 -3.09 -4.52 4.82
N TYR A 130 -2.43 -4.73 5.95
CA TYR A 130 -2.96 -5.47 7.10
C TYR A 130 -3.60 -4.59 8.18
N MET A 131 -3.81 -3.30 7.90
CA MET A 131 -4.28 -2.36 8.90
C MET A 131 -5.29 -1.39 8.33
N CYS A 132 -6.30 -1.07 9.12
CA CYS A 132 -7.19 0.07 8.90
C CYS A 132 -7.49 0.75 10.24
N HIS A 133 -7.31 2.07 10.27
CA HIS A 133 -7.61 2.91 11.42
C HIS A 133 -7.81 4.37 11.01
N ASN A 134 -8.34 5.19 11.90
CA ASN A 134 -8.66 6.58 11.61
C ASN A 134 -7.44 7.48 11.37
N GLY A 135 -6.21 7.00 11.59
CA GLY A 135 -4.99 7.74 11.30
C GLY A 135 -4.68 8.87 12.29
N GLU A 136 -5.23 8.82 13.48
CA GLU A 136 -4.88 9.77 14.54
C GLU A 136 -3.55 9.35 15.19
N ILE A 137 -2.47 9.89 14.65
CA ILE A 137 -1.12 9.60 15.12
C ILE A 137 -0.56 10.82 15.83
N ASN A 138 -0.44 10.73 17.14
CA ASN A 138 0.17 11.78 17.94
C ASN A 138 1.69 11.82 17.72
N THR A 139 2.26 13.03 17.69
CA THR A 139 3.72 13.24 17.65
C THR A 139 4.39 12.56 16.43
N LEU A 140 3.82 12.76 15.25
CA LEU A 140 4.30 12.18 13.99
C LEU A 140 5.82 12.35 13.81
N LYS A 141 6.35 13.57 13.98
CA LYS A 141 7.78 13.85 13.82
C LYS A 141 8.65 13.08 14.83
N GLY A 142 8.19 12.97 16.08
CA GLY A 142 8.87 12.18 17.11
C GLY A 142 8.90 10.69 16.78
N ASN A 143 7.80 10.14 16.32
CA ASN A 143 7.71 8.74 15.90
C ASN A 143 8.63 8.45 14.70
N MET A 144 8.70 9.36 13.74
CA MET A 144 9.64 9.24 12.60
C MET A 144 11.09 9.20 13.07
N ASN A 145 11.49 10.16 13.89
CA ASN A 145 12.85 10.25 14.40
C ASN A 145 13.21 8.99 15.20
N LEU A 146 12.28 8.47 15.99
CA LEU A 146 12.47 7.23 16.75
C LEU A 146 12.65 6.02 15.83
N MET A 147 11.84 5.90 14.78
CA MET A 147 12.01 4.83 13.79
C MET A 147 13.32 4.94 13.03
N GLN A 148 13.73 6.16 12.67
CA GLN A 148 15.00 6.40 12.01
C GLN A 148 16.18 6.05 12.91
N SER A 149 16.14 6.41 14.20
CA SER A 149 17.17 6.04 15.17
C SER A 149 17.30 4.52 15.33
N ARG A 150 16.19 3.81 15.34
CA ARG A 150 16.18 2.35 15.44
C ARG A 150 16.80 1.68 14.21
N GLN A 151 16.74 2.31 13.03
CA GLN A 151 17.33 1.73 11.82
C GLN A 151 18.83 1.49 11.95
N GLY A 152 19.55 2.36 12.68
CA GLY A 152 20.99 2.20 12.90
C GLY A 152 21.37 0.93 13.68
N LYS A 153 20.45 0.38 14.46
CA LYS A 153 20.63 -0.88 15.22
C LYS A 153 19.80 -2.04 14.67
N ALA A 154 19.08 -1.83 13.57
CA ALA A 154 18.20 -2.84 13.04
C ALA A 154 18.98 -4.03 12.48
N SER A 155 18.69 -5.21 12.97
CA SER A 155 19.19 -6.49 12.46
C SER A 155 18.06 -7.46 12.22
N SER A 156 18.26 -8.44 11.36
CA SER A 156 17.28 -9.49 11.11
C SER A 156 17.94 -10.69 10.46
N ASP A 157 17.76 -11.84 11.07
CA ASP A 157 18.25 -13.12 10.52
C ASP A 157 17.55 -13.48 9.21
N LEU A 158 16.31 -13.01 9.04
CA LEU A 158 15.51 -13.25 7.83
C LEU A 158 16.01 -12.45 6.62
N TYR A 159 16.48 -11.22 6.84
CA TYR A 159 16.98 -10.34 5.77
C TYR A 159 18.50 -10.28 5.68
N LYS A 160 19.20 -10.66 6.75
CA LYS A 160 20.67 -10.67 6.83
C LYS A 160 21.27 -9.32 6.32
N ASN A 161 22.21 -9.40 5.40
CA ASN A 161 22.86 -8.22 4.77
C ASN A 161 21.93 -7.39 3.87
N LYS A 162 20.68 -7.80 3.66
CA LYS A 162 19.69 -7.07 2.83
C LYS A 162 18.81 -6.12 3.63
N ILE A 163 18.94 -6.07 4.96
CA ILE A 163 18.06 -5.23 5.80
C ILE A 163 18.15 -3.74 5.43
N SER A 164 19.33 -3.25 5.07
CA SER A 164 19.52 -1.86 4.63
C SER A 164 18.70 -1.47 3.39
N LYS A 165 18.33 -2.45 2.56
CA LYS A 165 17.47 -2.22 1.38
C LYS A 165 16.02 -1.94 1.74
N LEU A 166 15.63 -2.20 2.99
CA LEU A 166 14.30 -1.87 3.51
C LEU A 166 14.21 -0.44 4.03
N PHE A 167 15.33 0.27 4.16
CA PHE A 167 15.36 1.62 4.70
C PHE A 167 14.99 2.70 3.65
N PRO A 168 14.30 3.76 4.06
CA PRO A 168 13.71 3.96 5.38
C PRO A 168 12.53 3.00 5.62
N ILE A 169 12.39 2.49 6.85
CA ILE A 169 11.24 1.63 7.21
C ILE A 169 9.96 2.46 7.16
N ALA A 170 9.97 3.60 7.83
CA ALA A 170 8.88 4.57 7.77
C ALA A 170 9.15 5.60 6.66
N GLU A 171 8.17 5.79 5.79
CA GLU A 171 8.26 6.76 4.70
C GLU A 171 7.49 8.04 5.07
N PRO A 172 8.13 9.23 5.03
CA PRO A 172 7.52 10.47 5.50
C PRO A 172 6.17 10.80 4.85
N CYS A 173 6.06 10.56 3.56
CA CYS A 173 4.84 10.85 2.80
C CYS A 173 3.70 9.85 3.05
N LEU A 174 4.01 8.66 3.60
CA LEU A 174 3.07 7.58 3.86
C LEU A 174 2.83 7.34 5.35
N LEU A 175 3.30 8.24 6.21
CA LEU A 175 3.31 8.05 7.66
C LEU A 175 1.92 8.03 8.29
N TYR A 176 0.96 8.64 7.66
CA TYR A 176 -0.44 8.47 8.05
C TYR A 176 -0.96 7.04 7.81
N THR A 177 -0.17 6.21 7.15
CA THR A 177 -0.48 4.83 6.81
C THR A 177 0.47 3.81 7.45
N SER A 178 1.48 4.28 8.21
CA SER A 178 2.38 3.39 8.94
C SER A 178 2.02 3.39 10.43
N PRO A 179 2.01 2.22 11.08
CA PRO A 179 1.72 2.14 12.51
C PRO A 179 2.71 2.98 13.31
N SER A 180 2.21 3.68 14.31
CA SER A 180 3.03 4.27 15.34
C SER A 180 3.81 3.17 16.07
N PRO A 181 5.05 3.42 16.54
CA PRO A 181 5.75 2.49 17.43
C PRO A 181 4.97 2.11 18.68
N ARG A 182 3.95 2.91 19.07
CA ARG A 182 3.03 2.60 20.17
C ARG A 182 1.89 1.66 19.77
N ASP A 183 1.54 1.61 18.48
CA ASP A 183 0.48 0.73 17.98
C ASP A 183 0.93 -0.74 17.88
N ASN A 184 2.24 -1.01 18.05
CA ASN A 184 2.81 -2.35 18.10
C ASN A 184 2.81 -2.97 19.52
N THR A 185 2.10 -2.40 20.46
CA THR A 185 1.94 -2.93 21.82
C THR A 185 0.56 -3.58 22.04
N LEU A 186 0.00 -4.15 20.99
CA LEU A 186 -1.13 -5.07 21.06
C LEU A 186 -0.69 -6.47 20.65
#